data_e06a19a5fb597e7088a5b7072f1d37c4
#
_entry.id   e06a19a5fb597e7088a5b7072f1d37c4
#
_cell.length_a   1.000
_cell.length_b   1.000
_cell.length_c   1.000
_cell.angle_alpha   90.00
_cell.angle_beta   90.00
_cell.angle_gamma   90.00
#
_symmetry.space_group_name_H-M   'P 1'
#
loop_
_entity.id
_entity.type
_entity.pdbx_description
1 polymer ?
#
loop_
_entity_poly.entity_id
_entity_poly.type
_entity_poly.pdbx_seq_one_letter_code
_entity_poly.pdbx_strand_id
1 'polypeptide(L)'
;YYIINVCLMIPINTQLPIAVGFVDSRQGGRAENQDTCGYADTPLGLLVVVCDGMGGGPSGKAASSTATDVIIQTVRSGKLSDSPLTVLQQAIKMANQALISEIQKKPALRGMGTTVTALLINEYSAIAAYVGDSRIYQFRRGHKKFRTFDHSMVFEMVRNGTINEEQARLSEQSNMITKALGANSDIEADIVELPYEKGDRFMLCTDGIWGMFPERKLIDIVAGTSSLGGAVESIVIRVDEEGIANGGKHDNLTVALIETNSNSILKEKMSTKIRNILFALIFICCVSIAGNIIPVSYTHLRAHETSLHL
;
A
#
# COMPACT_ATOMS: atom_id res chain seq x y z
N TYR A 1 -11.22 -6.79 16.51
CA TYR A 1 -9.86 -6.24 16.56
C TYR A 1 -8.91 -7.36 16.97
N TYR A 2 -7.93 -7.60 16.15
CA TYR A 2 -6.94 -8.64 16.37
C TYR A 2 -5.54 -8.07 16.20
N ILE A 3 -4.68 -8.26 17.21
CA ILE A 3 -3.24 -8.15 17.09
C ILE A 3 -2.71 -9.56 16.87
N ILE A 4 -1.89 -9.73 15.85
CA ILE A 4 -1.38 -11.03 15.45
C ILE A 4 0.03 -11.20 15.98
N ASN A 5 0.19 -12.14 16.89
CA ASN A 5 1.47 -12.45 17.55
C ASN A 5 1.94 -13.88 17.29
N VAL A 6 1.41 -14.57 16.26
CA VAL A 6 1.63 -16.02 16.06
C VAL A 6 2.14 -16.32 14.66
N CYS A 7 3.09 -17.27 14.58
CA CYS A 7 3.66 -17.86 13.36
C CYS A 7 2.66 -18.67 12.50
N LEU A 8 1.51 -18.09 12.12
CA LEU A 8 0.53 -18.76 11.28
C LEU A 8 -0.14 -17.73 10.37
N MET A 9 -0.35 -18.12 9.12
CA MET A 9 -1.17 -17.36 8.20
C MET A 9 -2.61 -17.27 8.73
N ILE A 10 -3.11 -16.04 8.90
CA ILE A 10 -4.43 -15.77 9.47
C ILE A 10 -5.28 -15.03 8.43
N PRO A 11 -6.53 -15.47 8.19
CA PRO A 11 -7.46 -14.71 7.38
C PRO A 11 -7.83 -13.41 8.10
N ILE A 12 -7.91 -12.32 7.34
CA ILE A 12 -8.48 -11.05 7.81
C ILE A 12 -10.00 -11.22 7.83
N ASN A 13 -10.55 -11.50 9.02
CA ASN A 13 -11.99 -11.67 9.20
C ASN A 13 -12.66 -10.30 9.29
N THR A 14 -13.10 -9.79 8.15
CA THR A 14 -13.90 -8.56 8.05
C THR A 14 -15.37 -8.89 7.78
N GLN A 15 -16.27 -8.12 8.40
CA GLN A 15 -17.69 -8.14 8.08
C GLN A 15 -18.05 -7.19 6.93
N LEU A 16 -17.09 -6.34 6.52
CA LEU A 16 -17.27 -5.42 5.41
C LEU A 16 -17.09 -6.16 4.08
N PRO A 17 -18.06 -6.13 3.16
CA PRO A 17 -18.00 -6.86 1.88
C PRO A 17 -16.98 -6.27 0.90
N ILE A 18 -16.22 -5.26 1.33
CA ILE A 18 -15.37 -4.43 0.48
C ILE A 18 -14.07 -5.13 0.07
N ALA A 19 -13.54 -6.00 0.93
CA ALA A 19 -12.27 -6.68 0.71
C ALA A 19 -12.18 -8.00 1.50
N VAL A 20 -11.24 -8.84 1.09
CA VAL A 20 -10.79 -10.04 1.81
C VAL A 20 -9.28 -10.00 1.92
N GLY A 21 -8.70 -10.67 2.92
CA GLY A 21 -7.25 -10.64 3.07
C GLY A 21 -6.70 -11.78 3.93
N PHE A 22 -5.37 -11.88 3.89
CA PHE A 22 -4.59 -12.77 4.74
C PHE A 22 -3.36 -12.03 5.24
N VAL A 23 -2.89 -12.43 6.41
CA VAL A 23 -1.64 -11.95 6.99
C VAL A 23 -0.83 -13.12 7.53
N ASP A 24 0.50 -13.04 7.38
CA ASP A 24 1.46 -13.93 8.00
C ASP A 24 2.59 -13.08 8.61
N SER A 25 3.01 -13.43 9.83
CA SER A 25 4.09 -12.76 10.53
C SER A 25 4.95 -13.81 11.23
N ARG A 26 6.24 -13.87 10.87
CA ARG A 26 7.18 -14.86 11.39
C ARG A 26 8.43 -14.21 11.96
N GLN A 27 9.04 -14.91 12.88
CA GLN A 27 10.24 -14.46 13.57
C GLN A 27 11.48 -14.43 12.67
N GLY A 28 11.53 -15.27 11.63
CA GLY A 28 12.74 -15.44 10.82
C GLY A 28 13.90 -15.95 11.64
N GLY A 29 15.10 -15.45 11.35
CA GLY A 29 16.35 -15.80 12.05
C GLY A 29 16.66 -14.97 13.30
N ARG A 30 15.74 -14.13 13.75
CA ARG A 30 15.92 -13.27 14.94
C ARG A 30 15.55 -14.00 16.22
N ALA A 31 15.98 -13.47 17.39
CA ALA A 31 15.62 -14.03 18.69
C ALA A 31 14.17 -13.77 19.09
N GLU A 32 13.55 -12.71 18.54
CA GLU A 32 12.19 -12.29 18.82
C GLU A 32 11.55 -11.70 17.56
N ASN A 33 10.23 -11.86 17.42
CA ASN A 33 9.48 -11.17 16.37
C ASN A 33 9.06 -9.77 16.87
N GLN A 34 9.75 -8.73 16.41
CA GLN A 34 9.49 -7.34 16.75
C GLN A 34 8.47 -6.68 15.81
N ASP A 35 8.10 -7.34 14.72
CA ASP A 35 6.99 -6.91 13.88
C ASP A 35 5.66 -7.07 14.61
N THR A 36 4.72 -6.19 14.28
CA THR A 36 3.33 -6.29 14.71
C THR A 36 2.41 -5.99 13.54
N CYS A 37 1.42 -6.85 13.35
CA CYS A 37 0.33 -6.62 12.41
C CYS A 37 -1.00 -6.62 13.15
N GLY A 38 -1.92 -5.76 12.73
CA GLY A 38 -3.27 -5.71 13.26
C GLY A 38 -4.27 -5.24 12.21
N TYR A 39 -5.53 -5.61 12.40
CA TYR A 39 -6.61 -5.14 11.55
C TYR A 39 -7.91 -4.95 12.33
N ALA A 40 -8.79 -4.12 11.82
CA ALA A 40 -10.09 -3.86 12.40
C ALA A 40 -11.10 -3.35 11.37
N ASP A 41 -12.34 -3.81 11.51
CA ASP A 41 -13.48 -3.10 10.95
C ASP A 41 -13.72 -1.85 11.78
N THR A 42 -13.83 -0.72 11.10
CA THR A 42 -14.05 0.59 11.71
C THR A 42 -15.23 1.30 11.04
N PRO A 43 -15.81 2.34 11.68
CA PRO A 43 -16.83 3.16 11.00
C PRO A 43 -16.34 3.81 9.69
N LEU A 44 -15.01 3.93 9.53
CA LEU A 44 -14.38 4.58 8.37
C LEU A 44 -13.95 3.59 7.27
N GLY A 45 -14.04 2.27 7.51
CA GLY A 45 -13.65 1.21 6.60
C GLY A 45 -12.81 0.10 7.25
N LEU A 46 -12.30 -0.82 6.44
CA LEU A 46 -11.35 -1.84 6.87
C LEU A 46 -9.96 -1.21 7.04
N LEU A 47 -9.44 -1.24 8.26
CA LEU A 47 -8.07 -0.82 8.58
C LEU A 47 -7.16 -2.03 8.71
N VAL A 48 -5.98 -1.98 8.06
CA VAL A 48 -4.87 -2.94 8.24
C VAL A 48 -3.61 -2.15 8.56
N VAL A 49 -2.88 -2.57 9.59
CA VAL A 49 -1.65 -1.90 10.07
C VAL A 49 -0.53 -2.92 10.17
N VAL A 50 0.65 -2.58 9.66
CA VAL A 50 1.89 -3.35 9.84
C VAL A 50 2.97 -2.40 10.34
N CYS A 51 3.64 -2.79 11.41
CA CYS A 51 4.69 -2.04 12.07
C CYS A 51 5.92 -2.94 12.29
N ASP A 52 7.09 -2.45 11.92
CA ASP A 52 8.39 -3.07 12.19
C ASP A 52 9.05 -2.36 13.37
N GLY A 53 9.27 -3.08 14.44
CA GLY A 53 9.77 -2.55 15.71
C GLY A 53 11.28 -2.55 15.80
N MET A 54 11.88 -1.45 16.18
CA MET A 54 13.31 -1.28 16.33
C MET A 54 13.70 -0.81 17.75
N GLY A 55 14.96 -1.04 18.15
CA GLY A 55 15.49 -0.59 19.44
C GLY A 55 16.17 -1.69 20.25
N GLY A 56 16.31 -2.88 19.68
CA GLY A 56 16.93 -4.04 20.29
C GLY A 56 16.12 -4.67 21.44
N GLY A 57 16.09 -6.01 21.52
CA GLY A 57 15.37 -6.74 22.55
C GLY A 57 13.87 -6.36 22.66
N PRO A 58 13.27 -6.41 23.86
CA PRO A 58 11.84 -6.19 24.08
C PRO A 58 11.33 -4.81 23.66
N SER A 59 12.21 -3.84 23.45
CA SER A 59 11.83 -2.45 23.15
C SER A 59 11.20 -2.31 21.75
N GLY A 60 11.72 -3.00 20.74
CA GLY A 60 11.17 -2.99 19.40
C GLY A 60 9.75 -3.56 19.36
N LYS A 61 9.54 -4.73 20.01
CA LYS A 61 8.21 -5.33 20.11
C LYS A 61 7.20 -4.42 20.82
N ALA A 62 7.63 -3.79 21.91
CA ALA A 62 6.79 -2.84 22.64
C ALA A 62 6.41 -1.64 21.74
N ALA A 63 7.36 -1.12 20.95
CA ALA A 63 7.11 -0.01 20.06
C ALA A 63 6.08 -0.36 18.98
N SER A 64 6.29 -1.45 18.25
CA SER A 64 5.38 -1.86 17.16
C SER A 64 3.99 -2.21 17.68
N SER A 65 3.90 -2.88 18.84
CA SER A 65 2.61 -3.22 19.46
C SER A 65 1.85 -1.96 19.93
N THR A 66 2.53 -1.05 20.65
CA THR A 66 1.91 0.21 21.12
C THR A 66 1.41 1.05 19.94
N ALA A 67 2.23 1.18 18.89
CA ALA A 67 1.83 1.96 17.70
C ALA A 67 0.61 1.34 17.00
N THR A 68 0.61 0.03 16.78
CA THR A 68 -0.50 -0.69 16.17
C THR A 68 -1.78 -0.53 16.98
N ASP A 69 -1.71 -0.70 18.32
CA ASP A 69 -2.85 -0.55 19.22
C ASP A 69 -3.44 0.85 19.18
N VAL A 70 -2.62 1.88 19.34
CA VAL A 70 -3.08 3.26 19.35
C VAL A 70 -3.72 3.64 18.01
N ILE A 71 -3.12 3.25 16.89
CA ILE A 71 -3.67 3.52 15.56
C ILE A 71 -5.05 2.87 15.42
N ILE A 72 -5.16 1.58 15.72
CA ILE A 72 -6.43 0.86 15.60
C ILE A 72 -7.50 1.45 16.52
N GLN A 73 -7.19 1.73 17.79
CA GLN A 73 -8.13 2.29 18.73
C GLN A 73 -8.63 3.68 18.30
N THR A 74 -7.72 4.52 17.80
CA THR A 74 -8.07 5.88 17.35
C THR A 74 -8.99 5.81 16.12
N VAL A 75 -8.68 5.01 15.11
CA VAL A 75 -9.52 4.91 13.90
C VAL A 75 -10.87 4.27 14.21
N ARG A 76 -10.93 3.28 15.13
CA ARG A 76 -12.18 2.67 15.58
C ARG A 76 -13.10 3.64 16.34
N SER A 77 -12.53 4.62 17.02
CA SER A 77 -13.31 5.66 17.72
C SER A 77 -13.78 6.79 16.79
N GLY A 78 -13.36 6.81 15.54
CA GLY A 78 -13.82 7.75 14.52
C GLY A 78 -15.30 7.58 14.21
N LYS A 79 -15.92 8.65 13.71
CA LYS A 79 -17.33 8.68 13.30
C LYS A 79 -17.43 8.64 11.79
N LEU A 80 -18.54 8.15 11.26
CA LEU A 80 -18.84 8.17 9.81
C LEU A 80 -18.76 9.56 9.17
N SER A 81 -18.97 10.63 9.96
CA SER A 81 -18.88 12.03 9.49
C SER A 81 -17.45 12.55 9.39
N ASP A 82 -16.48 11.84 9.96
CA ASP A 82 -15.10 12.30 10.02
C ASP A 82 -14.39 12.03 8.69
N SER A 83 -13.39 12.85 8.38
CA SER A 83 -12.53 12.59 7.23
C SER A 83 -11.61 11.42 7.53
N PRO A 84 -11.69 10.29 6.77
CA PRO A 84 -10.85 9.11 7.02
C PRO A 84 -9.35 9.43 6.96
N LEU A 85 -8.94 10.29 6.04
CA LEU A 85 -7.56 10.76 5.89
C LEU A 85 -7.09 11.49 7.15
N THR A 86 -7.89 12.44 7.65
CA THR A 86 -7.56 13.23 8.83
C THR A 86 -7.49 12.35 10.09
N VAL A 87 -8.43 11.41 10.24
CA VAL A 87 -8.43 10.48 11.38
C VAL A 87 -7.21 9.57 11.35
N LEU A 88 -6.83 9.05 10.18
CA LEU A 88 -5.64 8.21 10.05
C LEU A 88 -4.36 8.99 10.35
N GLN A 89 -4.24 10.21 9.85
CA GLN A 89 -3.12 11.10 10.17
C GLN A 89 -3.01 11.36 11.68
N GLN A 90 -4.14 11.68 12.32
CA GLN A 90 -4.20 11.90 13.76
C GLN A 90 -3.85 10.63 14.55
N ALA A 91 -4.29 9.45 14.09
CA ALA A 91 -3.99 8.17 14.73
C ALA A 91 -2.49 7.88 14.77
N ILE A 92 -1.79 8.12 13.66
CA ILE A 92 -0.33 7.95 13.59
C ILE A 92 0.39 8.96 14.47
N LYS A 93 -0.08 10.21 14.51
CA LYS A 93 0.46 11.24 15.40
C LYS A 93 0.29 10.86 16.88
N MET A 94 -0.88 10.35 17.27
CA MET A 94 -1.12 9.86 18.62
C MET A 94 -0.24 8.67 18.98
N ALA A 95 -0.03 7.74 18.05
CA ALA A 95 0.90 6.62 18.23
C ALA A 95 2.33 7.11 18.50
N ASN A 96 2.81 8.07 17.73
CA ASN A 96 4.12 8.70 17.97
C ASN A 96 4.22 9.34 19.35
N GLN A 97 3.20 10.11 19.77
CA GLN A 97 3.16 10.74 21.08
C GLN A 97 3.16 9.71 22.22
N ALA A 98 2.44 8.58 22.04
CA ALA A 98 2.44 7.51 23.02
C ALA A 98 3.83 6.91 23.21
N LEU A 99 4.56 6.61 22.12
CA LEU A 99 5.93 6.12 22.16
C LEU A 99 6.88 7.10 22.84
N ILE A 100 6.84 8.38 22.47
CA ILE A 100 7.66 9.43 23.10
C ILE A 100 7.39 9.51 24.61
N SER A 101 6.10 9.47 25.01
CA SER A 101 5.71 9.48 26.43
C SER A 101 6.27 8.24 27.19
N GLU A 102 6.23 7.07 26.58
CA GLU A 102 6.82 5.85 27.18
C GLU A 102 8.34 5.95 27.35
N ILE A 103 9.05 6.46 26.35
CA ILE A 103 10.51 6.69 26.39
C ILE A 103 10.88 7.68 27.49
N GLN A 104 10.10 8.76 27.65
CA GLN A 104 10.32 9.75 28.71
C GLN A 104 10.12 9.17 30.10
N LYS A 105 9.13 8.30 30.29
CA LYS A 105 8.87 7.63 31.59
C LYS A 105 9.90 6.56 31.93
N LYS A 106 10.46 5.89 30.91
CA LYS A 106 11.40 4.76 31.07
C LYS A 106 12.65 4.99 30.21
N PRO A 107 13.69 5.63 30.76
CA PRO A 107 14.93 5.91 30.00
C PRO A 107 15.60 4.67 29.39
N ALA A 108 15.35 3.47 29.93
CA ALA A 108 15.81 2.21 29.37
C ALA A 108 15.24 1.90 27.98
N LEU A 109 14.13 2.56 27.57
CA LEU A 109 13.52 2.45 26.26
C LEU A 109 14.09 3.47 25.24
N ARG A 110 15.15 4.20 25.61
CA ARG A 110 15.78 5.16 24.68
C ARG A 110 16.26 4.44 23.41
N GLY A 111 15.88 4.95 22.25
CA GLY A 111 16.12 4.32 20.96
C GLY A 111 15.02 3.34 20.51
N MET A 112 13.98 3.14 21.32
CA MET A 112 12.75 2.45 20.91
C MET A 112 12.06 3.23 19.79
N GLY A 113 11.66 2.53 18.74
CA GLY A 113 10.91 3.11 17.62
C GLY A 113 10.24 2.04 16.78
N THR A 114 9.49 2.47 15.81
CA THR A 114 8.85 1.55 14.85
C THR A 114 8.52 2.25 13.54
N THR A 115 8.57 1.49 12.43
CA THR A 115 7.90 1.90 11.19
C THR A 115 6.39 1.83 11.37
N VAL A 116 5.64 2.38 10.44
CA VAL A 116 4.22 2.12 10.28
C VAL A 116 3.84 2.13 8.82
N THR A 117 3.05 1.14 8.42
CA THR A 117 2.22 1.15 7.22
C THR A 117 0.79 0.89 7.64
N ALA A 118 -0.12 1.76 7.23
CA ALA A 118 -1.55 1.67 7.53
C ALA A 118 -2.35 1.85 6.25
N LEU A 119 -3.23 0.90 5.96
CA LEU A 119 -4.14 0.92 4.81
C LEU A 119 -5.58 0.94 5.32
N LEU A 120 -6.31 2.00 4.99
CA LEU A 120 -7.73 2.13 5.29
C LEU A 120 -8.53 2.05 3.98
N ILE A 121 -9.32 1.01 3.81
CA ILE A 121 -10.13 0.77 2.61
C ILE A 121 -11.60 1.04 2.95
N ASN A 122 -12.26 1.90 2.19
CA ASN A 122 -13.69 2.16 2.26
C ASN A 122 -14.28 2.21 0.84
N GLU A 123 -15.59 2.40 0.72
CA GLU A 123 -16.26 2.46 -0.60
C GLU A 123 -15.74 3.59 -1.49
N TYR A 124 -15.20 4.64 -0.90
CA TYR A 124 -14.73 5.80 -1.64
C TYR A 124 -13.33 5.57 -2.23
N SER A 125 -12.37 5.08 -1.43
CA SER A 125 -10.96 4.97 -1.80
C SER A 125 -10.20 3.99 -0.90
N ALA A 126 -8.93 3.76 -1.22
CA ALA A 126 -7.94 3.18 -0.33
C ALA A 126 -6.95 4.28 0.10
N ILE A 127 -6.79 4.48 1.40
CA ILE A 127 -5.88 5.49 1.98
C ILE A 127 -4.67 4.75 2.53
N ALA A 128 -3.51 4.98 1.94
CA ALA A 128 -2.22 4.44 2.35
C ALA A 128 -1.46 5.51 3.15
N ALA A 129 -1.12 5.22 4.40
CA ALA A 129 -0.32 6.09 5.26
C ALA A 129 0.91 5.34 5.77
N TYR A 130 2.08 6.00 5.79
CA TYR A 130 3.32 5.32 6.16
C TYR A 130 4.38 6.24 6.76
N VAL A 131 5.23 5.65 7.60
CA VAL A 131 6.48 6.22 8.13
C VAL A 131 7.51 5.08 8.19
N GLY A 132 8.71 5.30 7.67
CA GLY A 132 9.76 4.29 7.63
C GLY A 132 9.93 3.66 6.25
N ASP A 133 10.41 2.44 6.21
CA ASP A 133 10.76 1.67 5.03
C ASP A 133 9.93 0.39 4.83
N SER A 134 9.00 0.10 5.73
CA SER A 134 7.93 -0.85 5.46
C SER A 134 7.06 -0.32 4.32
N ARG A 135 6.57 -1.21 3.44
CA ARG A 135 5.97 -0.80 2.16
C ARG A 135 4.52 -1.16 2.03
N ILE A 136 3.77 -0.31 1.31
CA ILE A 136 2.43 -0.60 0.78
C ILE A 136 2.52 -0.63 -0.74
N TYR A 137 2.01 -1.70 -1.33
CA TYR A 137 1.87 -1.87 -2.78
C TYR A 137 0.41 -1.93 -3.18
N GLN A 138 0.09 -1.44 -4.38
CA GLN A 138 -1.16 -1.74 -5.09
C GLN A 138 -0.83 -2.44 -6.40
N PHE A 139 -1.46 -3.60 -6.62
CA PHE A 139 -1.36 -4.37 -7.86
C PHE A 139 -2.71 -4.43 -8.54
N ARG A 140 -2.71 -4.26 -9.84
CA ARG A 140 -3.89 -4.41 -10.70
C ARG A 140 -3.55 -5.27 -11.89
N ARG A 141 -4.29 -6.38 -12.08
CA ARG A 141 -4.12 -7.30 -13.23
C ARG A 141 -2.65 -7.72 -13.42
N GLY A 142 -1.97 -8.03 -12.33
CA GLY A 142 -0.58 -8.46 -12.34
C GLY A 142 0.47 -7.35 -12.49
N HIS A 143 0.07 -6.09 -12.50
CA HIS A 143 0.99 -4.96 -12.61
C HIS A 143 1.00 -4.10 -11.35
N LYS A 144 2.19 -3.65 -10.94
CA LYS A 144 2.33 -2.65 -9.88
C LYS A 144 1.76 -1.31 -10.35
N LYS A 145 0.75 -0.81 -9.63
CA LYS A 145 0.12 0.51 -9.85
C LYS A 145 0.72 1.57 -8.94
N PHE A 146 1.01 1.18 -7.70
CA PHE A 146 1.53 2.06 -6.66
C PHE A 146 2.48 1.31 -5.75
N ARG A 147 3.43 2.01 -5.18
CA ARG A 147 4.26 1.62 -4.04
C ARG A 147 4.62 2.86 -3.24
N THR A 148 4.66 2.74 -1.91
CA THR A 148 5.22 3.76 -1.01
C THR A 148 6.70 3.99 -1.29
N PHE A 149 7.21 5.15 -0.93
CA PHE A 149 8.62 5.48 -1.07
C PHE A 149 9.30 5.46 0.30
N ASP A 150 10.35 4.64 0.45
CA ASP A 150 10.97 4.39 1.73
C ASP A 150 11.62 5.65 2.31
N HIS A 151 11.43 5.89 3.60
CA HIS A 151 12.15 6.91 4.35
C HIS A 151 13.50 6.36 4.82
N SER A 152 14.42 6.15 3.89
CA SER A 152 15.78 5.69 4.15
C SER A 152 16.81 6.50 3.35
N MET A 153 18.05 6.53 3.85
CA MET A 153 19.12 7.27 3.19
C MET A 153 19.37 6.76 1.78
N VAL A 154 19.38 5.46 1.56
CA VAL A 154 19.63 4.87 0.24
C VAL A 154 18.51 5.17 -0.76
N PHE A 155 17.25 5.24 -0.30
CA PHE A 155 16.13 5.58 -1.17
C PHE A 155 16.06 7.08 -1.49
N GLU A 156 16.57 7.95 -0.64
CA GLU A 156 16.81 9.36 -1.04
C GLU A 156 17.85 9.45 -2.17
N MET A 157 18.89 8.60 -2.17
CA MET A 157 19.84 8.50 -3.28
C MET A 157 19.21 7.98 -4.57
N VAL A 158 18.25 7.06 -4.46
CA VAL A 158 17.42 6.59 -5.61
C VAL A 158 16.60 7.76 -6.16
N ARG A 159 15.91 8.51 -5.29
CA ARG A 159 15.10 9.67 -5.67
C ARG A 159 15.92 10.73 -6.42
N ASN A 160 17.16 10.94 -6.00
CA ASN A 160 18.08 11.90 -6.63
C ASN A 160 18.80 11.32 -7.87
N GLY A 161 18.53 10.06 -8.26
CA GLY A 161 19.13 9.42 -9.41
C GLY A 161 20.60 9.02 -9.24
N THR A 162 21.11 9.01 -8.00
CA THR A 162 22.52 8.66 -7.70
C THR A 162 22.74 7.14 -7.80
N ILE A 163 21.77 6.34 -7.36
CA ILE A 163 21.77 4.89 -7.43
C ILE A 163 20.41 4.40 -7.91
N ASN A 164 20.34 3.14 -8.38
CA ASN A 164 19.08 2.49 -8.70
C ASN A 164 18.52 1.71 -7.50
N GLU A 165 17.26 1.25 -7.59
CA GLU A 165 16.58 0.56 -6.49
C GLU A 165 17.27 -0.77 -6.10
N GLU A 166 17.86 -1.48 -7.05
CA GLU A 166 18.57 -2.73 -6.76
C GLU A 166 19.89 -2.45 -6.02
N GLN A 167 20.59 -1.38 -6.37
CA GLN A 167 21.77 -0.94 -5.63
C GLN A 167 21.40 -0.49 -4.21
N ALA A 168 20.26 0.20 -4.04
CA ALA A 168 19.77 0.57 -2.72
C ALA A 168 19.45 -0.66 -1.87
N ARG A 169 18.73 -1.65 -2.43
CA ARG A 169 18.37 -2.90 -1.76
C ARG A 169 19.59 -3.70 -1.28
N LEU A 170 20.64 -3.74 -2.09
CA LEU A 170 21.88 -4.49 -1.80
C LEU A 170 22.91 -3.69 -0.99
N SER A 171 22.61 -2.45 -0.65
CA SER A 171 23.52 -1.59 0.13
C SER A 171 23.61 -2.07 1.57
N GLU A 172 24.80 -2.02 2.16
CA GLU A 172 25.02 -2.23 3.61
C GLU A 172 24.26 -1.22 4.48
N GLN A 173 23.87 -0.08 3.90
CA GLN A 173 23.10 0.99 4.56
C GLN A 173 21.60 0.90 4.26
N SER A 174 21.12 -0.19 3.67
CA SER A 174 19.70 -0.36 3.30
C SER A 174 18.76 -0.21 4.50
N ASN A 175 19.21 -0.61 5.71
CA ASN A 175 18.44 -0.55 6.96
C ASN A 175 18.52 0.81 7.68
N MET A 176 19.19 1.82 7.09
CA MET A 176 19.32 3.16 7.71
C MET A 176 18.11 4.02 7.37
N ILE A 177 17.07 3.91 8.19
CA ILE A 177 15.87 4.71 8.04
C ILE A 177 16.08 6.14 8.56
N THR A 178 15.41 7.10 7.91
CA THR A 178 15.48 8.53 8.25
C THR A 178 14.28 9.02 9.04
N LYS A 179 13.16 8.26 9.04
CA LYS A 179 11.95 8.55 9.81
C LYS A 179 11.44 7.27 10.48
N ALA A 180 11.08 7.36 11.78
CA ALA A 180 10.42 6.32 12.55
C ALA A 180 9.58 6.94 13.65
N LEU A 181 8.47 6.30 14.04
CA LEU A 181 7.74 6.67 15.23
C LEU A 181 8.58 6.43 16.48
N GLY A 182 8.50 7.32 17.45
CA GLY A 182 9.32 7.31 18.67
C GLY A 182 10.67 8.03 18.54
N ALA A 183 11.14 8.33 17.31
CA ALA A 183 12.42 9.00 17.10
C ALA A 183 12.35 10.53 17.36
N ASN A 184 11.30 11.18 16.88
CA ASN A 184 11.10 12.63 16.98
C ASN A 184 9.65 12.96 17.32
N SER A 185 9.41 14.09 18.02
CA SER A 185 8.06 14.54 18.37
C SER A 185 7.22 14.98 17.15
N ASP A 186 7.86 15.52 16.12
CA ASP A 186 7.22 16.13 14.96
C ASP A 186 7.32 15.22 13.72
N ILE A 187 6.92 13.97 13.86
CA ILE A 187 6.83 13.03 12.75
C ILE A 187 5.48 13.21 12.04
N GLU A 188 5.55 13.49 10.75
CA GLU A 188 4.39 13.45 9.84
C GLU A 188 4.47 12.21 8.96
N ALA A 189 3.34 11.49 8.89
CA ALA A 189 3.18 10.38 7.96
C ALA A 189 2.96 10.90 6.53
N ASP A 190 3.55 10.22 5.57
CA ASP A 190 3.16 10.40 4.18
C ASP A 190 1.84 9.66 3.94
N ILE A 191 0.88 10.34 3.31
CA ILE A 191 -0.47 9.82 3.08
C ILE A 191 -0.84 10.00 1.61
N VAL A 192 -1.35 8.93 1.02
CA VAL A 192 -1.81 8.91 -0.38
C VAL A 192 -3.19 8.27 -0.45
N GLU A 193 -4.10 8.93 -1.15
CA GLU A 193 -5.43 8.39 -1.44
C GLU A 193 -5.44 7.78 -2.84
N LEU A 194 -5.83 6.51 -2.93
CA LEU A 194 -5.72 5.68 -4.13
C LEU A 194 -7.10 5.21 -4.59
N PRO A 195 -7.43 5.36 -5.87
CA PRO A 195 -8.55 4.67 -6.48
C PRO A 195 -8.25 3.17 -6.62
N TYR A 196 -9.26 2.33 -6.47
CA TYR A 196 -9.12 0.90 -6.68
C TYR A 196 -10.24 0.32 -7.53
N GLU A 197 -9.97 -0.80 -8.20
CA GLU A 197 -10.92 -1.62 -8.93
C GLU A 197 -11.11 -2.97 -8.21
N LYS A 198 -12.24 -3.62 -8.46
CA LYS A 198 -12.47 -4.99 -7.98
C LYS A 198 -11.34 -5.91 -8.47
N GLY A 199 -10.77 -6.68 -7.54
CA GLY A 199 -9.63 -7.57 -7.78
C GLY A 199 -8.27 -6.87 -7.70
N ASP A 200 -8.21 -5.58 -7.33
CA ASP A 200 -6.93 -4.97 -6.95
C ASP A 200 -6.42 -5.62 -5.67
N ARG A 201 -5.12 -5.90 -5.62
CA ARG A 201 -4.44 -6.45 -4.45
C ARG A 201 -3.57 -5.39 -3.81
N PHE A 202 -3.75 -5.18 -2.52
CA PHE A 202 -2.87 -4.35 -1.70
C PHE A 202 -2.00 -5.25 -0.83
N MET A 203 -0.69 -4.99 -0.81
CA MET A 203 0.26 -5.70 0.03
C MET A 203 0.95 -4.71 0.97
N LEU A 204 0.91 -5.01 2.27
CA LEU A 204 1.72 -4.33 3.28
C LEU A 204 2.80 -5.30 3.73
N CYS A 205 4.05 -4.87 3.79
CA CYS A 205 5.13 -5.75 4.22
C CYS A 205 6.28 -4.98 4.88
N THR A 206 6.98 -5.65 5.79
CA THR A 206 8.22 -5.17 6.40
C THR A 206 9.42 -5.41 5.47
N ASP A 207 10.57 -4.84 5.82
CA ASP A 207 11.81 -4.95 5.04
C ASP A 207 12.33 -6.38 4.95
N GLY A 208 12.08 -7.23 5.96
CA GLY A 208 12.39 -8.65 5.92
C GLY A 208 11.74 -9.39 4.72
N ILE A 209 10.64 -8.86 4.17
CA ILE A 209 10.03 -9.39 2.95
C ILE A 209 10.65 -8.78 1.70
N TRP A 210 10.58 -7.43 1.55
CA TRP A 210 11.00 -6.79 0.30
C TRP A 210 12.52 -6.71 0.15
N GLY A 211 13.26 -6.74 1.24
CA GLY A 211 14.73 -6.73 1.23
C GLY A 211 15.35 -8.01 0.67
N MET A 212 14.68 -9.15 0.83
CA MET A 212 15.20 -10.47 0.42
C MET A 212 15.09 -10.72 -1.08
N PHE A 213 14.12 -10.10 -1.77
CA PHE A 213 13.88 -10.33 -3.19
C PHE A 213 13.94 -9.06 -4.02
N PRO A 214 14.39 -9.14 -5.29
CA PRO A 214 14.07 -8.10 -6.27
C PRO A 214 12.56 -7.89 -6.33
N GLU A 215 12.12 -6.65 -6.40
CA GLU A 215 10.68 -6.28 -6.40
C GLU A 215 9.87 -7.06 -7.44
N ARG A 216 10.47 -7.32 -8.63
CA ARG A 216 9.83 -8.10 -9.69
C ARG A 216 9.41 -9.51 -9.23
N LYS A 217 10.23 -10.18 -8.40
CA LYS A 217 9.90 -11.52 -7.89
C LYS A 217 8.67 -11.48 -6.98
N LEU A 218 8.52 -10.45 -6.14
CA LEU A 218 7.32 -10.24 -5.33
C LEU A 218 6.08 -10.00 -6.21
N ILE A 219 6.21 -9.16 -7.24
CA ILE A 219 5.13 -8.89 -8.20
C ILE A 219 4.69 -10.19 -8.87
N ASP A 220 5.64 -10.99 -9.37
CA ASP A 220 5.37 -12.24 -10.07
C ASP A 220 4.64 -13.26 -9.18
N ILE A 221 4.97 -13.35 -7.89
CA ILE A 221 4.28 -14.22 -6.92
C ILE A 221 2.84 -13.74 -6.69
N VAL A 222 2.67 -12.43 -6.41
CA VAL A 222 1.34 -11.85 -6.16
C VAL A 222 0.43 -11.96 -7.40
N ALA A 223 1.01 -11.81 -8.60
CA ALA A 223 0.28 -11.87 -9.86
C ALA A 223 -0.02 -13.32 -10.31
N GLY A 224 0.94 -14.22 -10.12
CA GLY A 224 0.87 -15.60 -10.61
C GLY A 224 0.06 -16.55 -9.73
N THR A 225 -0.27 -16.16 -8.50
CA THR A 225 -1.01 -17.01 -7.57
C THR A 225 -2.48 -16.60 -7.51
N SER A 226 -3.36 -17.52 -7.90
CA SER A 226 -4.82 -17.29 -7.92
C SER A 226 -5.44 -17.14 -6.53
N SER A 227 -4.94 -17.90 -5.56
CA SER A 227 -5.38 -17.85 -4.15
C SER A 227 -4.60 -16.79 -3.38
N LEU A 228 -5.33 -15.93 -2.68
CA LEU A 228 -4.72 -14.87 -1.88
C LEU A 228 -3.85 -15.44 -0.74
N GLY A 229 -4.37 -16.44 -0.01
CA GLY A 229 -3.62 -17.14 1.03
C GLY A 229 -2.39 -17.85 0.46
N GLY A 230 -2.53 -18.53 -0.70
CA GLY A 230 -1.39 -19.17 -1.37
C GLY A 230 -0.32 -18.19 -1.81
N ALA A 231 -0.67 -16.94 -2.15
CA ALA A 231 0.32 -15.89 -2.45
C ALA A 231 1.10 -15.48 -1.20
N VAL A 232 0.39 -15.25 -0.08
CA VAL A 232 1.01 -14.92 1.22
C VAL A 232 1.96 -16.05 1.65
N GLU A 233 1.48 -17.29 1.64
CA GLU A 233 2.28 -18.46 1.99
C GLU A 233 3.52 -18.62 1.10
N SER A 234 3.36 -18.47 -0.22
CA SER A 234 4.47 -18.54 -1.19
C SER A 234 5.52 -17.45 -0.96
N ILE A 235 5.11 -16.23 -0.60
CA ILE A 235 6.04 -15.15 -0.29
C ILE A 235 6.86 -15.53 0.95
N VAL A 236 6.18 -15.86 2.04
CA VAL A 236 6.83 -16.08 3.34
C VAL A 236 7.75 -17.30 3.31
N ILE A 237 7.29 -18.43 2.73
CA ILE A 237 8.12 -19.64 2.61
C ILE A 237 9.39 -19.34 1.80
N ARG A 238 9.28 -18.70 0.64
CA ARG A 238 10.44 -18.43 -0.21
C ARG A 238 11.41 -17.44 0.42
N VAL A 239 10.91 -16.43 1.16
CA VAL A 239 11.77 -15.49 1.89
C VAL A 239 12.49 -16.20 3.02
N ASP A 240 11.81 -17.05 3.78
CA ASP A 240 12.39 -17.81 4.88
C ASP A 240 13.45 -18.83 4.37
N GLU A 241 13.14 -19.55 3.29
CA GLU A 241 14.10 -20.46 2.64
C GLU A 241 15.36 -19.73 2.14
N GLU A 242 15.21 -18.57 1.51
CA GLU A 242 16.32 -17.74 1.05
C GLU A 242 17.14 -17.22 2.26
N GLY A 243 16.45 -16.79 3.32
CA GLY A 243 17.08 -16.34 4.56
C GLY A 243 17.90 -17.45 5.23
N ILE A 244 17.36 -18.65 5.29
CA ILE A 244 18.07 -19.84 5.82
C ILE A 244 19.29 -20.16 4.95
N ALA A 245 19.15 -20.15 3.63
CA ALA A 245 20.24 -20.39 2.69
C ALA A 245 21.38 -19.37 2.81
N ASN A 246 21.04 -18.12 3.18
CA ASN A 246 21.98 -17.02 3.40
C ASN A 246 22.53 -16.95 4.84
N GLY A 247 22.43 -18.04 5.61
CA GLY A 247 23.05 -18.16 6.94
C GLY A 247 22.08 -18.05 8.11
N GLY A 248 20.77 -18.01 7.87
CA GLY A 248 19.72 -18.14 8.88
C GLY A 248 19.61 -16.99 9.89
N LYS A 249 20.13 -15.80 9.55
CA LYS A 249 20.07 -14.59 10.40
C LYS A 249 19.19 -13.49 9.80
N HIS A 250 18.28 -13.88 8.91
CA HIS A 250 17.36 -12.97 8.24
C HIS A 250 16.35 -12.36 9.23
N ASP A 251 15.74 -11.26 8.83
CA ASP A 251 14.87 -10.46 9.68
C ASP A 251 13.50 -11.10 9.94
N ASN A 252 12.71 -10.45 10.78
CA ASN A 252 11.31 -10.75 10.97
C ASN A 252 10.56 -10.59 9.64
N LEU A 253 9.58 -11.42 9.39
CA LEU A 253 8.88 -11.52 8.11
C LEU A 253 7.40 -11.23 8.32
N THR A 254 6.94 -10.06 7.91
CA THR A 254 5.51 -9.73 8.01
C THR A 254 4.97 -9.26 6.68
N VAL A 255 3.88 -9.90 6.23
CA VAL A 255 3.13 -9.53 5.03
C VAL A 255 1.64 -9.65 5.26
N ALA A 256 0.89 -8.61 4.85
CA ALA A 256 -0.57 -8.64 4.74
C ALA A 256 -0.92 -8.43 3.26
N LEU A 257 -1.81 -9.26 2.72
CA LEU A 257 -2.31 -9.17 1.35
C LEU A 257 -3.83 -9.09 1.36
N ILE A 258 -4.37 -8.02 0.77
CA ILE A 258 -5.79 -7.69 0.75
C ILE A 258 -6.24 -7.59 -0.71
N GLU A 259 -7.36 -8.21 -1.07
CA GLU A 259 -7.98 -8.11 -2.39
C GLU A 259 -9.35 -7.44 -2.28
N THR A 260 -9.59 -6.44 -3.13
CA THR A 260 -10.84 -5.69 -3.14
C THR A 260 -11.95 -6.41 -3.89
N ASN A 261 -13.16 -6.42 -3.31
CA ASN A 261 -14.35 -7.09 -3.87
C ASN A 261 -15.24 -6.15 -4.71
N SER A 262 -14.95 -4.85 -4.70
CA SER A 262 -15.71 -3.80 -5.40
C SER A 262 -14.79 -2.78 -6.04
N ASN A 263 -15.37 -1.83 -6.78
CA ASN A 263 -14.66 -0.66 -7.27
C ASN A 263 -14.84 0.51 -6.30
N SER A 264 -13.82 1.35 -6.16
CA SER A 264 -13.92 2.61 -5.42
C SER A 264 -14.78 3.64 -6.15
N ILE A 265 -15.39 4.56 -5.41
CA ILE A 265 -16.07 5.75 -5.97
C ILE A 265 -15.03 6.71 -6.58
N LEU A 266 -13.90 6.90 -5.89
CA LEU A 266 -12.77 7.64 -6.42
C LEU A 266 -12.26 6.96 -7.70
N LYS A 267 -12.11 7.74 -8.79
CA LYS A 267 -11.61 7.24 -10.07
C LYS A 267 -10.20 7.72 -10.33
N GLU A 268 -9.44 6.88 -11.01
CA GLU A 268 -8.12 7.23 -11.51
C GLU A 268 -8.24 8.43 -12.46
N LYS A 269 -7.48 9.49 -12.22
CA LYS A 269 -7.46 10.64 -13.14
C LYS A 269 -6.88 10.18 -14.47
N MET A 270 -7.65 10.34 -15.54
CA MET A 270 -7.19 10.01 -16.88
C MET A 270 -5.96 10.86 -17.23
N SER A 271 -4.88 10.22 -17.60
CA SER A 271 -3.64 10.89 -17.99
C SER A 271 -3.94 11.89 -19.11
N THR A 272 -3.33 13.08 -19.06
CA THR A 272 -3.50 14.13 -20.09
C THR A 272 -3.21 13.60 -21.49
N LYS A 273 -2.24 12.69 -21.64
CA LYS A 273 -1.89 12.04 -22.90
C LYS A 273 -3.04 11.15 -23.42
N ILE A 274 -3.64 10.31 -22.58
CA ILE A 274 -4.77 9.45 -22.95
C ILE A 274 -5.99 10.31 -23.26
N ARG A 275 -6.26 11.35 -22.45
CA ARG A 275 -7.35 12.30 -22.67
C ARG A 275 -7.23 13.00 -24.02
N ASN A 276 -6.03 13.45 -24.39
CA ASN A 276 -5.79 14.10 -25.67
C ASN A 276 -5.95 13.13 -26.85
N ILE A 277 -5.49 11.88 -26.72
CA ILE A 277 -5.73 10.82 -27.73
C ILE A 277 -7.23 10.57 -27.90
N LEU A 278 -7.98 10.46 -26.81
CA LEU A 278 -9.42 10.23 -26.83
C LEU A 278 -10.16 11.40 -27.52
N PHE A 279 -9.79 12.65 -27.20
CA PHE A 279 -10.34 13.83 -27.86
C PHE A 279 -10.03 13.85 -29.36
N ALA A 280 -8.81 13.48 -29.76
CA ALA A 280 -8.44 13.37 -31.17
C ALA A 280 -9.27 12.31 -31.91
N LEU A 281 -9.47 11.13 -31.27
CA LEU A 281 -10.30 10.07 -31.86
C LEU A 281 -11.77 10.48 -31.99
N ILE A 282 -12.34 11.12 -30.97
CA ILE A 282 -13.72 11.66 -31.03
C ILE A 282 -13.84 12.69 -32.14
N PHE A 283 -12.87 13.60 -32.26
CA PHE A 283 -12.86 14.61 -33.33
C PHE A 283 -12.82 13.97 -34.71
N ILE A 284 -11.96 12.96 -34.94
CA ILE A 284 -11.88 12.19 -36.19
C ILE A 284 -13.23 11.53 -36.50
N CYS A 285 -13.86 10.89 -35.52
CA CYS A 285 -15.18 10.27 -35.70
C CYS A 285 -16.24 11.31 -36.07
N CYS A 286 -16.28 12.46 -35.40
CA CYS A 286 -17.23 13.54 -35.71
C CYS A 286 -17.03 14.09 -37.12
N VAL A 287 -15.80 14.30 -37.57
CA VAL A 287 -15.48 14.76 -38.95
C VAL A 287 -15.89 13.71 -39.99
N SER A 288 -15.65 12.42 -39.72
CA SER A 288 -16.06 11.32 -40.60
C SER A 288 -17.59 11.24 -40.76
N ILE A 289 -18.33 11.43 -39.65
CA ILE A 289 -19.81 11.47 -39.71
C ILE A 289 -20.29 12.68 -40.48
N ALA A 290 -19.74 13.87 -40.23
CA ALA A 290 -20.10 15.10 -40.96
C ALA A 290 -19.76 14.99 -42.45
N GLY A 291 -18.60 14.40 -42.79
CA GLY A 291 -18.19 14.17 -44.18
C GLY A 291 -19.11 13.22 -44.96
N ASN A 292 -19.75 12.26 -44.26
CA ASN A 292 -20.72 11.36 -44.89
C ASN A 292 -22.12 11.95 -45.02
N ILE A 293 -22.46 12.99 -44.25
CA ILE A 293 -23.77 13.67 -44.34
C ILE A 293 -23.81 14.69 -45.49
N ILE A 294 -22.71 15.40 -45.76
CA ILE A 294 -22.63 16.43 -46.79
C ILE A 294 -22.89 15.89 -48.21
N PRO A 295 -22.30 14.72 -48.65
CA PRO A 295 -22.56 14.18 -49.99
C PRO A 295 -24.04 13.78 -50.24
N VAL A 296 -24.73 13.29 -49.22
CA VAL A 296 -26.13 12.85 -49.33
C VAL A 296 -27.05 14.03 -49.56
N SER A 297 -26.82 15.17 -48.91
CA SER A 297 -27.59 16.41 -49.15
C SER A 297 -27.35 16.98 -50.54
N TYR A 298 -26.13 16.90 -51.08
CA TYR A 298 -25.80 17.39 -52.41
C TYR A 298 -26.40 16.53 -53.54
N THR A 299 -26.49 15.22 -53.36
CA THR A 299 -27.13 14.32 -54.34
C THR A 299 -28.64 14.48 -54.36
N HIS A 300 -29.30 14.78 -53.25
CA HIS A 300 -30.72 15.04 -53.20
C HIS A 300 -31.10 16.40 -53.85
N LEU A 301 -30.30 17.45 -53.71
CA LEU A 301 -30.50 18.73 -54.36
C LEU A 301 -30.31 18.61 -55.86
N ARG A 302 -29.36 17.88 -56.42
CA ARG A 302 -29.16 17.65 -57.84
C ARG A 302 -30.27 16.82 -58.49
N ALA A 303 -30.87 15.87 -57.78
CA ALA A 303 -32.00 15.09 -58.28
C ALA A 303 -33.30 15.93 -58.43
N HIS A 304 -33.44 16.98 -57.60
CA HIS A 304 -34.62 17.89 -57.71
C HIS A 304 -34.47 18.90 -58.81
N GLU A 305 -33.28 19.35 -59.21
CA GLU A 305 -33.06 20.27 -60.32
C GLU A 305 -33.22 19.60 -61.68
N THR A 306 -32.94 18.29 -61.81
CA THR A 306 -33.12 17.56 -63.08
C THR A 306 -34.57 17.18 -63.38
N SER A 307 -35.48 17.25 -62.41
CA SER A 307 -36.95 17.00 -62.64
C SER A 307 -37.77 18.22 -62.97
N LEU A 308 -37.17 19.42 -63.04
CA LEU A 308 -37.81 20.67 -63.42
C LEU A 308 -37.58 21.11 -64.89
N HIS A 309 -36.83 20.26 -65.68
CA HIS A 309 -36.53 20.51 -67.11
C HIS A 309 -37.01 19.41 -68.08
N LEU A 310 -38.14 18.72 -67.76
CA LEU A 310 -38.83 17.81 -68.69
C LEU A 310 -40.30 18.24 -68.82
#